data_53ff98b3a6ad952b42aa9c1853343767
#
_entry.id   53ff98b3a6ad952b42aa9c1853343767
#
_cell.length_a   1.000
_cell.length_b   1.000
_cell.length_c   1.000
_cell.angle_alpha   90.00
_cell.angle_beta   90.00
_cell.angle_gamma   90.00
#
_symmetry.space_group_name_H-M   'P 1'
#
loop_
_entity.id
_entity.type
_entity.pdbx_description
1 polymer ?
#
loop_
_entity_poly.entity_id
_entity_poly.type
_entity_poly.pdbx_seq_one_letter_code
_entity_poly.pdbx_strand_id
1 'polypeptide(L)'
;MKKIFVITGANGHLGNTILRQLAGKNLILRGLILPNEEPAGLPEVSYYRGDVCDTETLRPMFEHDADTEIYVIHTAGRIDISEEVSPEVYNVNVIGTKNILALCREYKVKRLVYISSVHAIPEKDPAFVLSEVDHFSPEAVVGGYAKTKAEATQAVLDAAANGLDAVVVQPSGILGPFDRSGNHLVQMVSDYIQGKLPACVKGGYDFVDVRDVAAGCIEAACKGRSGECYILSNRHYEIRDILRMVRKVHGGRKIPVLPMWMARMAAPVLQWQAKRKKKRPLYTRYSLHTLCTNDRFSHDKATSELGYRPRELFQTIRDTVNWICGGNLTAHG
;
A
#
# COMPACT_ATOMS: atom_id res chain seq x y z
N MET A 1 -24.64 16.22 -9.32
CA MET A 1 -23.69 16.72 -8.29
C MET A 1 -22.28 16.49 -8.79
N LYS A 2 -21.41 17.48 -8.65
CA LYS A 2 -19.96 17.33 -8.93
C LYS A 2 -19.34 16.43 -7.88
N LYS A 3 -18.33 15.66 -8.26
CA LYS A 3 -17.58 14.81 -7.31
C LYS A 3 -16.11 15.17 -7.33
N ILE A 4 -15.55 15.39 -6.15
CA ILE A 4 -14.13 15.59 -5.92
C ILE A 4 -13.56 14.32 -5.31
N PHE A 5 -12.47 13.81 -5.86
CA PHE A 5 -11.67 12.78 -5.23
C PHE A 5 -10.34 13.38 -4.78
N VAL A 6 -10.13 13.35 -3.47
CA VAL A 6 -8.90 13.78 -2.81
C VAL A 6 -8.05 12.54 -2.52
N ILE A 7 -6.87 12.46 -3.11
CA ILE A 7 -5.94 11.34 -2.92
C ILE A 7 -4.70 11.85 -2.19
N THR A 8 -4.50 11.44 -0.96
CA THR A 8 -3.23 11.72 -0.27
C THR A 8 -2.17 10.72 -0.71
N GLY A 9 -0.89 11.12 -0.71
CA GLY A 9 0.18 10.26 -1.23
C GLY A 9 0.08 10.01 -2.74
N ALA A 10 -0.30 11.05 -3.48
CA ALA A 10 -0.59 11.01 -4.92
C ALA A 10 0.58 10.54 -5.81
N ASN A 11 1.82 10.74 -5.37
CA ASN A 11 3.02 10.25 -6.05
C ASN A 11 3.41 8.83 -5.64
N GLY A 12 2.80 8.27 -4.59
CA GLY A 12 3.03 6.90 -4.14
C GLY A 12 2.53 5.88 -5.16
N HIS A 13 3.00 4.64 -5.06
CA HIS A 13 2.66 3.56 -5.98
C HIS A 13 1.13 3.38 -6.12
N LEU A 14 0.41 3.28 -5.00
CA LEU A 14 -1.05 3.11 -5.01
C LEU A 14 -1.78 4.41 -5.37
N GLY A 15 -1.41 5.55 -4.76
CA GLY A 15 -2.09 6.83 -4.99
C GLY A 15 -2.01 7.28 -6.45
N ASN A 16 -0.84 7.15 -7.09
CA ASN A 16 -0.67 7.42 -8.51
C ASN A 16 -1.51 6.47 -9.39
N THR A 17 -1.60 5.19 -9.01
CA THR A 17 -2.41 4.21 -9.77
C THR A 17 -3.91 4.51 -9.64
N ILE A 18 -4.39 4.90 -8.46
CA ILE A 18 -5.78 5.35 -8.26
C ILE A 18 -6.10 6.56 -9.14
N LEU A 19 -5.24 7.58 -9.12
CA LEU A 19 -5.43 8.78 -9.95
C LEU A 19 -5.48 8.43 -11.45
N ARG A 20 -4.62 7.54 -11.93
CA ARG A 20 -4.63 7.05 -13.31
C ARG A 20 -5.94 6.35 -13.68
N GLN A 21 -6.52 5.58 -12.77
CA GLN A 21 -7.79 4.88 -13.00
C GLN A 21 -9.02 5.81 -12.91
N LEU A 22 -8.91 6.92 -12.19
CA LEU A 22 -9.95 7.94 -12.08
C LEU A 22 -9.90 8.97 -13.21
N ALA A 23 -8.75 9.15 -13.85
CA ALA A 23 -8.58 10.05 -14.99
C ALA A 23 -9.56 9.70 -16.13
N GLY A 24 -10.08 10.70 -16.81
CA GLY A 24 -11.07 10.54 -17.90
C GLY A 24 -12.50 10.26 -17.46
N LYS A 25 -12.81 10.22 -16.14
CA LYS A 25 -14.15 9.87 -15.63
C LYS A 25 -15.05 11.07 -15.28
N ASN A 26 -14.76 12.26 -15.80
CA ASN A 26 -15.51 13.48 -15.48
C ASN A 26 -15.61 13.77 -13.96
N LEU A 27 -14.47 13.63 -13.27
CA LEU A 27 -14.28 13.86 -11.84
C LEU A 27 -13.28 15.00 -11.62
N ILE A 28 -13.40 15.69 -10.51
CA ILE A 28 -12.37 16.64 -10.07
C ILE A 28 -11.36 15.84 -9.22
N LEU A 29 -10.11 15.77 -9.67
CA LEU A 29 -9.07 15.01 -9.02
C LEU A 29 -8.08 15.93 -8.31
N ARG A 30 -7.88 15.70 -7.01
CA ARG A 30 -6.91 16.44 -6.18
C ARG A 30 -5.91 15.47 -5.58
N GLY A 31 -4.63 15.72 -5.81
CA GLY A 31 -3.55 14.87 -5.32
C GLY A 31 -2.65 15.59 -4.32
N LEU A 32 -2.48 15.05 -3.10
CA LEU A 32 -1.49 15.56 -2.14
C LEU A 32 -0.13 14.95 -2.43
N ILE A 33 0.86 15.81 -2.61
CA ILE A 33 2.28 15.45 -2.73
C ILE A 33 3.09 16.20 -1.66
N LEU A 34 4.25 15.67 -1.31
CA LEU A 34 5.16 16.37 -0.38
C LEU A 34 5.69 17.67 -0.99
N PRO A 35 6.06 18.68 -0.18
CA PRO A 35 6.53 19.97 -0.68
C PRO A 35 7.69 19.89 -1.66
N ASN A 36 8.56 18.90 -1.50
CA ASN A 36 9.78 18.70 -2.30
C ASN A 36 9.60 17.72 -3.47
N GLU A 37 8.40 17.20 -3.68
CA GLU A 37 8.12 16.24 -4.76
C GLU A 37 7.66 16.95 -6.03
N GLU A 38 8.04 16.41 -7.19
CA GLU A 38 7.46 16.81 -8.46
C GLU A 38 6.23 15.95 -8.78
N PRO A 39 5.15 16.55 -9.33
CA PRO A 39 3.94 15.83 -9.68
C PRO A 39 4.19 14.65 -10.62
N ALA A 40 3.41 13.61 -10.52
CA ALA A 40 3.48 12.45 -11.42
C ALA A 40 3.10 12.76 -12.89
N GLY A 41 2.65 13.98 -13.17
CA GLY A 41 2.42 14.47 -14.53
C GLY A 41 1.10 14.00 -15.14
N LEU A 42 0.06 13.80 -14.36
CA LEU A 42 -1.29 13.56 -14.86
C LEU A 42 -2.01 14.91 -15.05
N PRO A 43 -2.34 15.32 -16.29
CA PRO A 43 -2.83 16.66 -16.59
C PRO A 43 -4.21 16.96 -15.98
N GLU A 44 -5.00 15.95 -15.70
CA GLU A 44 -6.34 16.09 -15.11
C GLU A 44 -6.32 16.22 -13.58
N VAL A 45 -5.14 16.16 -12.94
CA VAL A 45 -4.99 16.19 -11.49
C VAL A 45 -4.47 17.53 -11.01
N SER A 46 -5.21 18.18 -10.13
CA SER A 46 -4.72 19.35 -9.38
C SER A 46 -3.86 18.88 -8.22
N TYR A 47 -2.56 19.14 -8.28
CA TYR A 47 -1.63 18.74 -7.22
C TYR A 47 -1.49 19.84 -6.16
N TYR A 48 -1.62 19.43 -4.90
CA TYR A 48 -1.44 20.25 -3.71
C TYR A 48 -0.18 19.81 -2.98
N ARG A 49 0.65 20.79 -2.59
CA ARG A 49 1.87 20.52 -1.82
C ARG A 49 1.59 20.66 -0.34
N GLY A 50 1.84 19.60 0.44
CA GLY A 50 1.58 19.61 1.88
C GLY A 50 2.06 18.34 2.57
N ASP A 51 1.91 18.31 3.89
CA ASP A 51 2.24 17.18 4.74
C ASP A 51 1.02 16.78 5.56
N VAL A 52 0.72 15.48 5.61
CA VAL A 52 -0.38 14.96 6.44
C VAL A 52 -0.21 15.27 7.93
N CYS A 53 1.03 15.56 8.36
CA CYS A 53 1.33 15.99 9.72
C CYS A 53 0.99 17.48 10.00
N ASP A 54 0.72 18.27 8.96
CA ASP A 54 0.39 19.70 9.05
C ASP A 54 -0.96 19.99 8.38
N THR A 55 -2.00 20.13 9.22
CA THR A 55 -3.39 20.33 8.78
C THR A 55 -3.58 21.59 7.96
N GLU A 56 -2.83 22.67 8.23
CA GLU A 56 -2.98 23.93 7.51
C GLU A 56 -2.60 23.79 6.04
N THR A 57 -1.58 22.96 5.73
CA THR A 57 -1.17 22.69 4.35
C THR A 57 -2.19 21.85 3.59
N LEU A 58 -3.10 21.16 4.30
CA LEU A 58 -4.11 20.28 3.71
C LEU A 58 -5.44 20.99 3.41
N ARG A 59 -5.80 22.04 4.16
CA ARG A 59 -7.10 22.72 4.05
C ARG A 59 -7.49 23.09 2.62
N PRO A 60 -6.61 23.68 1.78
CA PRO A 60 -6.98 24.07 0.42
C PRO A 60 -7.48 22.92 -0.46
N MET A 61 -7.04 21.67 -0.18
CA MET A 61 -7.48 20.53 -0.99
C MET A 61 -8.84 19.97 -0.53
N PHE A 62 -9.37 20.42 0.62
CA PHE A 62 -10.70 20.05 1.13
C PHE A 62 -11.78 21.08 0.80
N GLU A 63 -11.41 22.31 0.43
CA GLU A 63 -12.39 23.37 0.10
C GLU A 63 -13.27 22.95 -1.08
N HIS A 64 -14.58 23.09 -0.95
CA HIS A 64 -15.55 22.75 -1.99
C HIS A 64 -16.86 23.49 -1.82
N ASP A 65 -17.64 23.58 -2.89
CA ASP A 65 -18.96 24.18 -2.90
C ASP A 65 -20.00 23.22 -2.27
N ALA A 66 -21.08 23.78 -1.77
CA ALA A 66 -22.14 23.03 -1.07
C ALA A 66 -22.86 21.99 -1.94
N ASP A 67 -22.85 22.14 -3.27
CA ASP A 67 -23.42 21.21 -4.25
C ASP A 67 -22.46 20.11 -4.72
N THR A 68 -21.29 20.03 -4.11
CA THR A 68 -20.21 19.12 -4.48
C THR A 68 -19.98 18.06 -3.40
N GLU A 69 -19.93 16.80 -3.78
CA GLU A 69 -19.54 15.70 -2.88
C GLU A 69 -18.01 15.49 -2.92
N ILE A 70 -17.39 15.44 -1.74
CA ILE A 70 -15.95 15.18 -1.60
C ILE A 70 -15.72 13.76 -1.05
N TYR A 71 -14.90 12.99 -1.74
CA TYR A 71 -14.43 11.66 -1.36
C TYR A 71 -12.93 11.72 -1.08
N VAL A 72 -12.48 11.11 -0.02
CA VAL A 72 -11.06 11.06 0.35
C VAL A 72 -10.56 9.62 0.28
N ILE A 73 -9.48 9.35 -0.45
CA ILE A 73 -8.76 8.09 -0.38
C ILE A 73 -7.38 8.38 0.23
N HIS A 74 -7.21 7.97 1.47
CA HIS A 74 -6.01 8.26 2.24
C HIS A 74 -4.97 7.17 2.06
N THR A 75 -4.06 7.36 1.07
CA THR A 75 -2.98 6.42 0.78
C THR A 75 -1.63 6.86 1.34
N ALA A 76 -1.51 8.09 1.84
CA ALA A 76 -0.28 8.56 2.46
C ALA A 76 0.07 7.69 3.67
N GLY A 77 1.28 7.19 3.68
CA GLY A 77 1.80 6.36 4.74
C GLY A 77 3.26 6.02 4.49
N ARG A 78 4.01 5.82 5.56
CA ARG A 78 5.42 5.46 5.50
C ARG A 78 5.60 4.01 5.90
N ILE A 79 6.15 3.21 4.98
CA ILE A 79 6.49 1.81 5.25
C ILE A 79 7.91 1.77 5.82
N ASP A 80 8.04 1.21 7.00
CA ASP A 80 9.33 0.91 7.63
C ASP A 80 9.37 -0.56 8.03
N ILE A 81 10.44 -1.23 7.66
CA ILE A 81 10.69 -2.64 7.96
C ILE A 81 11.56 -2.83 9.23
N SER A 82 11.65 -1.79 10.09
CA SER A 82 12.27 -1.88 11.40
C SER A 82 11.34 -2.53 12.44
N GLU A 83 11.93 -3.11 13.48
CA GLU A 83 11.17 -3.70 14.60
C GLU A 83 10.51 -2.63 15.47
N GLU A 84 11.18 -1.48 15.62
CA GLU A 84 10.73 -0.37 16.45
C GLU A 84 9.97 0.68 15.65
N VAL A 85 9.03 1.34 16.32
CA VAL A 85 8.29 2.46 15.74
C VAL A 85 9.18 3.70 15.75
N SER A 86 9.60 4.20 14.59
CA SER A 86 10.27 5.50 14.52
C SER A 86 9.27 6.65 14.68
N PRO A 87 9.68 7.78 15.31
CA PRO A 87 8.80 8.96 15.43
C PRO A 87 8.24 9.45 14.10
N GLU A 88 9.04 9.40 13.03
CA GLU A 88 8.61 9.80 11.70
C GLU A 88 7.49 8.91 11.15
N VAL A 89 7.62 7.59 11.32
CA VAL A 89 6.60 6.63 10.88
C VAL A 89 5.33 6.80 11.69
N TYR A 90 5.45 7.00 13.00
CA TYR A 90 4.31 7.26 13.88
C TYR A 90 3.57 8.55 13.49
N ASN A 91 4.30 9.63 13.29
CA ASN A 91 3.71 10.92 12.92
C ASN A 91 2.95 10.82 11.60
N VAL A 92 3.54 10.22 10.55
CA VAL A 92 2.86 10.11 9.26
C VAL A 92 1.67 9.16 9.35
N ASN A 93 1.85 7.96 9.93
CA ASN A 93 0.83 6.90 9.85
C ASN A 93 -0.30 7.09 10.86
N VAL A 94 -0.02 7.62 12.04
CA VAL A 94 -1.01 7.75 13.13
C VAL A 94 -1.50 9.19 13.23
N ILE A 95 -0.60 10.16 13.46
CA ILE A 95 -1.01 11.56 13.62
C ILE A 95 -1.55 12.10 12.30
N GLY A 96 -0.88 11.82 11.17
CA GLY A 96 -1.36 12.20 9.83
C GLY A 96 -2.76 11.64 9.55
N THR A 97 -3.03 10.37 9.90
CA THR A 97 -4.39 9.80 9.76
C THR A 97 -5.39 10.51 10.66
N LYS A 98 -5.05 10.81 11.93
CA LYS A 98 -5.92 11.58 12.85
C LYS A 98 -6.21 12.98 12.31
N ASN A 99 -5.25 13.64 11.69
CA ASN A 99 -5.45 14.93 11.02
C ASN A 99 -6.43 14.83 9.84
N ILE A 100 -6.29 13.80 8.99
CA ILE A 100 -7.24 13.54 7.90
C ILE A 100 -8.65 13.28 8.44
N LEU A 101 -8.80 12.52 9.52
CA LEU A 101 -10.09 12.28 10.18
C LEU A 101 -10.73 13.59 10.66
N ALA A 102 -9.96 14.49 11.26
CA ALA A 102 -10.43 15.80 11.71
C ALA A 102 -10.92 16.65 10.52
N LEU A 103 -10.13 16.73 9.45
CA LEU A 103 -10.53 17.47 8.23
C LEU A 103 -11.75 16.84 7.56
N CYS A 104 -11.85 15.51 7.51
CA CYS A 104 -13.03 14.85 6.96
C CYS A 104 -14.32 15.22 7.70
N ARG A 105 -14.26 15.39 9.03
CA ARG A 105 -15.40 15.86 9.83
C ARG A 105 -15.69 17.34 9.60
N GLU A 106 -14.65 18.18 9.63
CA GLU A 106 -14.75 19.63 9.45
C GLU A 106 -15.38 19.98 8.10
N TYR A 107 -14.92 19.36 7.03
CA TYR A 107 -15.38 19.60 5.66
C TYR A 107 -16.54 18.71 5.22
N LYS A 108 -17.14 17.94 6.15
CA LYS A 108 -18.29 17.06 5.88
C LYS A 108 -18.06 16.13 4.69
N VAL A 109 -16.89 15.52 4.63
CA VAL A 109 -16.50 14.57 3.57
C VAL A 109 -17.57 13.48 3.45
N LYS A 110 -18.00 13.22 2.22
CA LYS A 110 -19.03 12.22 1.91
C LYS A 110 -18.60 10.82 2.32
N ARG A 111 -17.33 10.48 2.05
CA ARG A 111 -16.74 9.20 2.45
C ARG A 111 -15.22 9.27 2.50
N LEU A 112 -14.64 8.65 3.52
CA LEU A 112 -13.23 8.37 3.63
C LEU A 112 -12.95 6.89 3.32
N VAL A 113 -11.98 6.60 2.45
CA VAL A 113 -11.36 5.28 2.32
C VAL A 113 -9.95 5.36 2.87
N TYR A 114 -9.68 4.65 3.95
CA TYR A 114 -8.37 4.59 4.58
C TYR A 114 -7.61 3.34 4.13
N ILE A 115 -6.37 3.52 3.68
CA ILE A 115 -5.51 2.40 3.30
C ILE A 115 -4.69 1.95 4.51
N SER A 116 -5.16 0.88 5.13
CA SER A 116 -4.47 0.15 6.19
C SER A 116 -3.46 -0.85 5.59
N SER A 117 -3.35 -2.02 6.16
CA SER A 117 -2.54 -3.14 5.68
C SER A 117 -3.01 -4.43 6.33
N VAL A 118 -2.83 -5.58 5.69
CA VAL A 118 -2.99 -6.88 6.34
C VAL A 118 -2.05 -7.08 7.54
N HIS A 119 -0.94 -6.33 7.62
CA HIS A 119 -0.06 -6.31 8.79
C HIS A 119 -0.71 -5.74 10.06
N ALA A 120 -1.82 -5.02 9.96
CA ALA A 120 -2.59 -4.57 11.12
C ALA A 120 -3.41 -5.71 11.76
N ILE A 121 -3.60 -6.83 11.05
CA ILE A 121 -4.36 -7.98 11.54
C ILE A 121 -3.44 -8.85 12.41
N PRO A 122 -3.87 -9.28 13.61
CA PRO A 122 -3.10 -10.17 14.46
C PRO A 122 -2.74 -11.48 13.74
N GLU A 123 -1.49 -11.90 13.89
CA GLU A 123 -1.01 -13.18 13.35
C GLU A 123 -1.75 -14.36 14.02
N LYS A 124 -2.00 -15.41 13.25
CA LYS A 124 -2.55 -16.68 13.73
C LYS A 124 -1.63 -17.82 13.29
N ASP A 125 -1.97 -19.05 13.69
CA ASP A 125 -1.27 -20.24 13.21
C ASP A 125 -1.29 -20.25 11.66
N PRO A 126 -0.16 -20.55 10.98
CA PRO A 126 -0.05 -20.59 9.53
C PRO A 126 -1.03 -21.50 8.80
N ALA A 127 -1.67 -22.43 9.51
CA ALA A 127 -2.71 -23.29 8.94
C ALA A 127 -4.02 -22.53 8.64
N PHE A 128 -4.26 -21.39 9.29
CA PHE A 128 -5.49 -20.63 9.11
C PHE A 128 -5.38 -19.58 8.00
N VAL A 129 -6.49 -19.34 7.33
CA VAL A 129 -6.67 -18.18 6.45
C VAL A 129 -7.17 -17.02 7.30
N LEU A 130 -6.49 -15.88 7.23
CA LEU A 130 -6.86 -14.66 7.94
C LEU A 130 -7.99 -13.95 7.19
N SER A 131 -9.00 -13.52 7.93
CA SER A 131 -10.08 -12.65 7.48
C SER A 131 -10.07 -11.33 8.24
N GLU A 132 -10.95 -10.43 7.85
CA GLU A 132 -11.14 -9.15 8.53
C GLU A 132 -11.49 -9.37 10.02
N VAL A 133 -11.03 -8.43 10.85
CA VAL A 133 -11.31 -8.36 12.29
C VAL A 133 -11.94 -7.02 12.62
N ASP A 134 -12.69 -6.96 13.73
CA ASP A 134 -13.45 -5.77 14.12
C ASP A 134 -12.68 -4.88 15.10
N HIS A 135 -11.56 -5.35 15.64
CA HIS A 135 -10.77 -4.61 16.62
C HIS A 135 -9.27 -4.73 16.32
N PHE A 136 -8.58 -3.61 16.43
CA PHE A 136 -7.15 -3.50 16.15
C PHE A 136 -6.41 -2.90 17.36
N SER A 137 -5.31 -3.55 17.75
CA SER A 137 -4.45 -3.12 18.84
C SER A 137 -2.98 -3.22 18.44
N PRO A 138 -2.17 -2.18 18.72
CA PRO A 138 -0.71 -2.24 18.50
C PRO A 138 0.00 -3.36 19.24
N GLU A 139 -0.55 -3.81 20.38
CA GLU A 139 0.01 -4.89 21.21
C GLU A 139 -0.22 -6.27 20.60
N ALA A 140 -1.22 -6.40 19.72
CA ALA A 140 -1.59 -7.67 19.10
C ALA A 140 -0.78 -8.00 17.84
N VAL A 141 0.09 -7.09 17.38
CA VAL A 141 0.83 -7.24 16.12
C VAL A 141 2.33 -7.04 16.31
N VAL A 142 3.13 -7.61 15.40
CA VAL A 142 4.59 -7.58 15.45
C VAL A 142 5.15 -6.60 14.41
N GLY A 143 6.09 -5.74 14.86
CA GLY A 143 6.80 -4.77 14.02
C GLY A 143 6.23 -3.35 14.08
N GLY A 144 7.13 -2.37 13.97
CA GLY A 144 6.80 -0.96 14.14
C GLY A 144 5.75 -0.46 13.17
N TYR A 145 5.88 -0.81 11.90
CA TYR A 145 4.89 -0.46 10.87
C TYR A 145 3.51 -1.05 11.16
N ALA A 146 3.45 -2.35 11.52
CA ALA A 146 2.20 -3.03 11.84
C ALA A 146 1.47 -2.35 13.01
N LYS A 147 2.20 -1.99 14.07
CA LYS A 147 1.66 -1.28 15.23
C LYS A 147 1.03 0.06 14.86
N THR A 148 1.72 0.87 14.03
CA THR A 148 1.15 2.16 13.57
C THR A 148 -0.08 1.97 12.70
N LYS A 149 -0.12 0.92 11.86
CA LYS A 149 -1.28 0.61 11.04
C LYS A 149 -2.46 0.10 11.88
N ALA A 150 -2.21 -0.71 12.91
CA ALA A 150 -3.26 -1.16 13.84
C ALA A 150 -3.88 0.04 14.59
N GLU A 151 -3.06 0.93 15.19
CA GLU A 151 -3.55 2.12 15.89
C GLU A 151 -4.36 3.05 14.97
N ALA A 152 -3.84 3.34 13.79
CA ALA A 152 -4.53 4.20 12.83
C ALA A 152 -5.83 3.56 12.31
N THR A 153 -5.85 2.25 12.10
CA THR A 153 -7.07 1.52 11.70
C THR A 153 -8.13 1.62 12.77
N GLN A 154 -7.77 1.39 14.04
CA GLN A 154 -8.72 1.53 15.15
C GLN A 154 -9.27 2.96 15.23
N ALA A 155 -8.42 3.98 15.07
CA ALA A 155 -8.87 5.36 15.08
C ALA A 155 -9.88 5.69 13.95
N VAL A 156 -9.73 5.06 12.77
CA VAL A 156 -10.69 5.19 11.66
C VAL A 156 -12.00 4.49 11.98
N LEU A 157 -11.97 3.29 12.55
CA LEU A 157 -13.17 2.55 12.96
C LEU A 157 -13.92 3.29 14.09
N ASP A 158 -13.21 3.85 15.05
CA ASP A 158 -13.79 4.68 16.10
C ASP A 158 -14.44 5.95 15.51
N ALA A 159 -13.82 6.55 14.50
CA ALA A 159 -14.40 7.70 13.80
C ALA A 159 -15.68 7.32 13.05
N ALA A 160 -15.71 6.11 12.45
CA ALA A 160 -16.90 5.59 11.77
C ALA A 160 -18.03 5.30 12.76
N ALA A 161 -17.75 4.69 13.91
CA ALA A 161 -18.70 4.48 14.99
C ALA A 161 -19.29 5.80 15.53
N ASN A 162 -18.54 6.91 15.39
CA ASN A 162 -18.96 8.26 15.76
C ASN A 162 -19.50 9.09 14.57
N GLY A 163 -20.00 8.42 13.52
CA GLY A 163 -20.80 9.03 12.46
C GLY A 163 -20.04 9.53 11.23
N LEU A 164 -18.71 9.33 11.14
CA LEU A 164 -17.99 9.56 9.89
C LEU A 164 -18.23 8.38 8.93
N ASP A 165 -18.65 8.65 7.69
CA ASP A 165 -18.69 7.58 6.68
C ASP A 165 -17.25 7.21 6.28
N ALA A 166 -16.71 6.14 6.87
CA ALA A 166 -15.34 5.70 6.64
C ALA A 166 -15.27 4.18 6.41
N VAL A 167 -14.44 3.80 5.45
CA VAL A 167 -14.18 2.40 5.05
C VAL A 167 -12.69 2.14 5.13
N VAL A 168 -12.30 0.96 5.60
CA VAL A 168 -10.91 0.54 5.69
C VAL A 168 -10.60 -0.48 4.61
N VAL A 169 -9.50 -0.29 3.90
CA VAL A 169 -8.96 -1.24 2.92
C VAL A 169 -7.62 -1.77 3.43
N GLN A 170 -7.44 -3.08 3.41
CA GLN A 170 -6.27 -3.78 3.93
C GLN A 170 -5.58 -4.57 2.80
N PRO A 171 -4.71 -3.92 2.01
CA PRO A 171 -3.98 -4.63 0.95
C PRO A 171 -2.89 -5.53 1.53
N SER A 172 -2.62 -6.64 0.83
CA SER A 172 -1.44 -7.48 1.03
C SER A 172 -0.21 -6.89 0.34
N GLY A 173 0.77 -7.67 -0.04
CA GLY A 173 2.01 -7.23 -0.68
C GLY A 173 1.79 -6.64 -2.07
N ILE A 174 1.73 -5.33 -2.18
CA ILE A 174 1.46 -4.63 -3.44
C ILE A 174 2.66 -4.71 -4.38
N LEU A 175 2.44 -5.27 -5.57
CA LEU A 175 3.39 -5.34 -6.68
C LEU A 175 2.71 -4.81 -7.95
N GLY A 176 3.46 -4.29 -8.91
CA GLY A 176 2.86 -3.83 -10.15
C GLY A 176 3.64 -2.71 -10.83
N PRO A 177 3.18 -2.26 -12.01
CA PRO A 177 3.76 -1.13 -12.72
C PRO A 177 3.46 0.21 -12.03
N PHE A 178 4.02 1.30 -12.55
CA PHE A 178 3.81 2.69 -12.15
C PHE A 178 4.44 3.11 -10.81
N ASP A 179 5.29 2.29 -10.19
CA ASP A 179 5.99 2.68 -8.98
C ASP A 179 7.09 3.71 -9.26
N ARG A 180 6.96 4.88 -8.63
CA ARG A 180 7.98 5.94 -8.60
C ARG A 180 8.49 6.21 -7.18
N SER A 181 7.88 5.57 -6.20
CA SER A 181 8.16 5.79 -4.78
C SER A 181 9.20 4.83 -4.18
N GLY A 182 9.67 3.85 -4.97
CA GLY A 182 10.64 2.85 -4.53
C GLY A 182 10.02 1.77 -3.63
N ASN A 183 8.91 1.20 -4.07
CA ASN A 183 8.30 0.03 -3.45
C ASN A 183 9.30 -1.13 -3.39
N HIS A 184 9.48 -1.73 -2.21
CA HIS A 184 10.47 -2.80 -1.99
C HIS A 184 10.31 -4.01 -2.91
N LEU A 185 9.08 -4.38 -3.24
CA LEU A 185 8.79 -5.54 -4.09
C LEU A 185 9.11 -5.24 -5.55
N VAL A 186 8.79 -4.03 -6.01
CA VAL A 186 9.17 -3.56 -7.35
C VAL A 186 10.70 -3.39 -7.44
N GLN A 187 11.34 -2.89 -6.37
CA GLN A 187 12.80 -2.78 -6.29
C GLN A 187 13.48 -4.16 -6.38
N MET A 188 12.92 -5.20 -5.74
CA MET A 188 13.44 -6.57 -5.84
C MET A 188 13.42 -7.06 -7.30
N VAL A 189 12.34 -6.79 -8.03
CA VAL A 189 12.24 -7.12 -9.47
C VAL A 189 13.28 -6.36 -10.28
N SER A 190 13.42 -5.05 -10.02
CA SER A 190 14.42 -4.20 -10.66
C SER A 190 15.85 -4.67 -10.38
N ASP A 191 16.17 -5.01 -9.12
CA ASP A 191 17.49 -5.51 -8.73
C ASP A 191 17.81 -6.85 -9.40
N TYR A 192 16.80 -7.72 -9.59
CA TYR A 192 16.98 -8.94 -10.36
C TYR A 192 17.32 -8.65 -11.82
N ILE A 193 16.54 -7.80 -12.49
CA ILE A 193 16.74 -7.40 -13.89
C ILE A 193 18.13 -6.80 -14.08
N GLN A 194 18.58 -5.96 -13.15
CA GLN A 194 19.90 -5.32 -13.19
C GLN A 194 21.05 -6.23 -12.74
N GLY A 195 20.78 -7.51 -12.41
CA GLY A 195 21.79 -8.44 -11.94
C GLY A 195 22.39 -8.16 -10.57
N LYS A 196 21.77 -7.25 -9.80
CA LYS A 196 22.21 -6.83 -8.46
C LYS A 196 21.76 -7.76 -7.35
N LEU A 197 20.76 -8.63 -7.61
CA LEU A 197 20.25 -9.57 -6.62
C LEU A 197 21.12 -10.85 -6.59
N PRO A 198 21.94 -11.08 -5.55
CA PRO A 198 22.85 -12.22 -5.51
C PRO A 198 22.15 -13.54 -5.21
N ALA A 199 21.11 -13.51 -4.38
CA ALA A 199 20.34 -14.65 -3.92
C ALA A 199 18.95 -14.21 -3.49
N CYS A 200 18.01 -15.16 -3.40
CA CYS A 200 16.74 -14.94 -2.69
C CYS A 200 16.69 -15.84 -1.45
N VAL A 201 15.71 -15.58 -0.59
CA VAL A 201 15.49 -16.33 0.64
C VAL A 201 14.31 -17.27 0.44
N LYS A 202 14.34 -18.44 1.12
CA LYS A 202 13.19 -19.34 1.19
C LYS A 202 12.07 -18.66 1.99
N GLY A 203 10.88 -18.64 1.46
CA GLY A 203 9.70 -18.01 2.04
C GLY A 203 8.92 -17.25 1.00
N GLY A 204 7.76 -16.79 1.39
CA GLY A 204 6.82 -16.12 0.49
C GLY A 204 5.92 -15.15 1.21
N TYR A 205 4.97 -14.63 0.47
CA TYR A 205 3.97 -13.72 0.96
C TYR A 205 2.76 -13.72 0.01
N ASP A 206 1.66 -13.13 0.44
CA ASP A 206 0.54 -12.83 -0.46
C ASP A 206 0.89 -11.59 -1.30
N PHE A 207 0.82 -11.72 -2.63
CA PHE A 207 1.15 -10.64 -3.57
C PHE A 207 -0.05 -10.28 -4.42
N VAL A 208 -0.33 -8.99 -4.49
CA VAL A 208 -1.48 -8.43 -5.23
C VAL A 208 -1.03 -7.34 -6.20
N ASP A 209 -1.75 -7.21 -7.33
CA ASP A 209 -1.49 -6.15 -8.31
C ASP A 209 -1.97 -4.79 -7.78
N VAL A 210 -1.14 -3.77 -7.92
CA VAL A 210 -1.47 -2.39 -7.53
C VAL A 210 -2.72 -1.86 -8.22
N ARG A 211 -3.00 -2.29 -9.45
CA ARG A 211 -4.17 -1.88 -10.22
C ARG A 211 -5.46 -2.50 -9.67
N ASP A 212 -5.39 -3.72 -9.16
CA ASP A 212 -6.52 -4.39 -8.52
C ASP A 212 -6.81 -3.78 -7.15
N VAL A 213 -5.76 -3.45 -6.39
CA VAL A 213 -5.90 -2.68 -5.14
C VAL A 213 -6.50 -1.31 -5.41
N ALA A 214 -6.03 -0.60 -6.44
CA ALA A 214 -6.58 0.72 -6.81
C ALA A 214 -8.06 0.62 -7.19
N ALA A 215 -8.44 -0.36 -8.00
CA ALA A 215 -9.84 -0.63 -8.34
C ALA A 215 -10.68 -0.94 -7.09
N GLY A 216 -10.17 -1.80 -6.19
CA GLY A 216 -10.82 -2.12 -4.93
C GLY A 216 -11.02 -0.89 -4.02
N CYS A 217 -10.06 0.03 -3.97
CA CYS A 217 -10.19 1.29 -3.23
C CYS A 217 -11.27 2.21 -3.83
N ILE A 218 -11.36 2.29 -5.17
CA ILE A 218 -12.38 3.06 -5.86
C ILE A 218 -13.76 2.44 -5.63
N GLU A 219 -13.89 1.13 -5.71
CA GLU A 219 -15.14 0.43 -5.41
C GLU A 219 -15.53 0.57 -3.92
N ALA A 220 -14.58 0.55 -2.99
CA ALA A 220 -14.83 0.83 -1.57
C ALA A 220 -15.35 2.24 -1.35
N ALA A 221 -14.86 3.24 -2.11
CA ALA A 221 -15.40 4.60 -2.07
C ALA A 221 -16.86 4.67 -2.58
N CYS A 222 -17.24 3.79 -3.51
CA CYS A 222 -18.58 3.77 -4.10
C CYS A 222 -19.58 2.87 -3.36
N LYS A 223 -19.16 1.68 -2.94
CA LYS A 223 -20.03 0.58 -2.47
C LYS A 223 -19.70 0.10 -1.05
N GLY A 224 -18.53 0.39 -0.51
CA GLY A 224 -18.12 -0.09 0.80
C GLY A 224 -19.10 0.30 1.89
N ARG A 225 -19.30 -0.56 2.88
CA ARG A 225 -20.12 -0.27 4.05
C ARG A 225 -19.29 0.52 5.07
N SER A 226 -19.87 1.59 5.62
CA SER A 226 -19.20 2.39 6.66
C SER A 226 -18.86 1.54 7.89
N GLY A 227 -17.68 1.74 8.45
CA GLY A 227 -17.18 0.98 9.60
C GLY A 227 -16.62 -0.40 9.26
N GLU A 228 -16.58 -0.79 7.99
CA GLU A 228 -16.12 -2.12 7.57
C GLU A 228 -14.69 -2.10 7.04
N CYS A 229 -14.00 -3.22 7.28
CA CYS A 229 -12.70 -3.52 6.70
C CYS A 229 -12.85 -4.45 5.49
N TYR A 230 -12.01 -4.26 4.47
CA TYR A 230 -11.94 -5.10 3.27
C TYR A 230 -10.50 -5.49 2.98
N ILE A 231 -10.19 -6.78 3.04
CA ILE A 231 -8.89 -7.30 2.64
C ILE A 231 -8.81 -7.36 1.10
N LEU A 232 -7.79 -6.73 0.53
CA LEU A 232 -7.47 -6.82 -0.89
C LEU A 232 -6.18 -7.64 -1.07
N SER A 233 -6.35 -8.94 -1.10
CA SER A 233 -5.28 -9.93 -1.28
C SER A 233 -5.47 -10.69 -2.60
N ASN A 234 -4.53 -11.56 -2.91
CA ASN A 234 -4.64 -12.51 -4.00
C ASN A 234 -4.35 -13.92 -3.46
N ARG A 235 -3.12 -14.34 -3.48
CA ARG A 235 -2.67 -15.60 -2.90
C ARG A 235 -1.18 -15.60 -2.57
N HIS A 236 -0.77 -16.56 -1.76
CA HIS A 236 0.62 -16.78 -1.42
C HIS A 236 1.46 -17.21 -2.63
N TYR A 237 2.65 -16.60 -2.76
CA TYR A 237 3.70 -17.02 -3.69
C TYR A 237 5.06 -17.00 -2.98
N GLU A 238 5.90 -18.00 -3.26
CA GLU A 238 7.27 -17.94 -2.80
C GLU A 238 8.09 -16.91 -3.62
N ILE A 239 9.03 -16.23 -2.97
CA ILE A 239 9.93 -15.27 -3.66
C ILE A 239 10.62 -15.90 -4.87
N ARG A 240 11.04 -17.16 -4.75
CA ARG A 240 11.66 -17.89 -5.87
C ARG A 240 10.74 -18.02 -7.10
N ASP A 241 9.43 -18.13 -6.87
CA ASP A 241 8.46 -18.28 -7.96
C ASP A 241 8.21 -16.95 -8.65
N ILE A 242 8.15 -15.85 -7.89
CA ILE A 242 8.18 -14.49 -8.43
C ILE A 242 9.38 -14.30 -9.37
N LEU A 243 10.59 -14.62 -8.88
CA LEU A 243 11.82 -14.44 -9.66
C LEU A 243 11.91 -15.40 -10.86
N ARG A 244 11.27 -16.57 -10.80
CA ARG A 244 11.10 -17.46 -11.98
C ARG A 244 10.19 -16.82 -13.03
N MET A 245 9.10 -16.17 -12.61
CA MET A 245 8.21 -15.44 -13.52
C MET A 245 8.95 -14.26 -14.16
N VAL A 246 9.69 -13.45 -13.38
CA VAL A 246 10.54 -12.36 -13.91
C VAL A 246 11.52 -12.91 -14.95
N ARG A 247 12.19 -14.04 -14.65
CA ARG A 247 13.11 -14.67 -15.59
C ARG A 247 12.45 -15.17 -16.89
N LYS A 248 11.20 -15.63 -16.81
CA LYS A 248 10.45 -16.02 -18.03
C LYS A 248 10.17 -14.83 -18.95
N VAL A 249 9.98 -13.64 -18.38
CA VAL A 249 9.65 -12.42 -19.14
C VAL A 249 10.91 -11.73 -19.65
N HIS A 250 11.88 -11.50 -18.76
CA HIS A 250 13.09 -10.71 -19.08
C HIS A 250 14.31 -11.55 -19.47
N GLY A 251 14.35 -12.80 -19.04
CA GLY A 251 15.58 -13.60 -19.08
C GLY A 251 16.41 -13.42 -17.81
N GLY A 252 17.71 -13.61 -17.90
CA GLY A 252 18.63 -13.46 -16.79
C GLY A 252 19.05 -14.77 -16.12
N ARG A 253 19.92 -14.67 -15.12
CA ARG A 253 20.51 -15.83 -14.45
C ARG A 253 19.55 -16.44 -13.41
N LYS A 254 19.68 -17.75 -13.20
CA LYS A 254 19.08 -18.40 -12.03
C LYS A 254 19.88 -17.98 -10.79
N ILE A 255 19.21 -17.49 -9.75
CA ILE A 255 19.84 -17.15 -8.49
C ILE A 255 19.61 -18.23 -7.43
N PRO A 256 20.56 -18.46 -6.51
CA PRO A 256 20.42 -19.43 -5.44
C PRO A 256 19.36 -19.01 -4.43
N VAL A 257 18.75 -20.00 -3.79
CA VAL A 257 17.82 -19.81 -2.68
C VAL A 257 18.54 -20.10 -1.38
N LEU A 258 18.67 -19.11 -0.52
CA LEU A 258 19.34 -19.26 0.77
C LEU A 258 18.35 -19.83 1.80
N PRO A 259 18.77 -20.79 2.63
CA PRO A 259 18.01 -21.21 3.79
C PRO A 259 17.79 -20.04 4.75
N MET A 260 16.66 -20.03 5.44
CA MET A 260 16.26 -18.93 6.35
C MET A 260 17.32 -18.66 7.45
N TRP A 261 17.95 -19.70 7.99
CA TRP A 261 18.97 -19.54 9.04
C TRP A 261 20.18 -18.73 8.55
N MET A 262 20.64 -18.95 7.29
CA MET A 262 21.73 -18.16 6.69
C MET A 262 21.31 -16.70 6.50
N ALA A 263 20.07 -16.45 6.03
CA ALA A 263 19.55 -15.11 5.87
C ALA A 263 19.47 -14.36 7.21
N ARG A 264 19.03 -15.04 8.27
CA ARG A 264 18.98 -14.46 9.65
C ARG A 264 20.36 -14.10 10.17
N MET A 265 21.39 -14.90 9.89
CA MET A 265 22.78 -14.59 10.27
C MET A 265 23.34 -13.42 9.45
N ALA A 266 23.01 -13.33 8.17
CA ALA A 266 23.51 -12.27 7.29
C ALA A 266 22.79 -10.92 7.50
N ALA A 267 21.54 -10.92 7.95
CA ALA A 267 20.69 -9.73 8.05
C ALA A 267 21.34 -8.56 8.83
N PRO A 268 21.97 -8.75 10.02
CA PRO A 268 22.62 -7.64 10.75
C PRO A 268 23.73 -6.96 9.95
N VAL A 269 24.55 -7.76 9.24
CA VAL A 269 25.66 -7.25 8.43
C VAL A 269 25.14 -6.48 7.24
N LEU A 270 24.08 -7.00 6.57
CA LEU A 270 23.44 -6.35 5.43
C LEU A 270 22.76 -5.05 5.84
N GLN A 271 22.11 -5.01 7.00
CA GLN A 271 21.51 -3.79 7.58
C GLN A 271 22.58 -2.73 7.86
N TRP A 272 23.69 -3.11 8.49
CA TRP A 272 24.78 -2.20 8.79
C TRP A 272 25.42 -1.62 7.50
N GLN A 273 25.64 -2.46 6.47
CA GLN A 273 26.15 -2.01 5.17
C GLN A 273 25.16 -1.07 4.47
N ALA A 274 23.85 -1.37 4.53
CA ALA A 274 22.81 -0.54 3.94
C ALA A 274 22.74 0.84 4.61
N LYS A 275 22.81 0.88 5.96
CA LYS A 275 22.90 2.15 6.73
C LYS A 275 24.10 2.99 6.31
N ARG A 276 25.30 2.39 6.16
CA ARG A 276 26.50 3.09 5.69
C ARG A 276 26.34 3.67 4.28
N LYS A 277 25.68 2.93 3.39
CA LYS A 277 25.44 3.34 1.99
C LYS A 277 24.20 4.24 1.82
N LYS A 278 23.53 4.63 2.91
CA LYS A 278 22.25 5.37 2.90
C LYS A 278 21.20 4.70 1.97
N LYS A 279 21.22 3.37 1.88
CA LYS A 279 20.25 2.58 1.11
C LYS A 279 19.33 1.83 2.07
N ARG A 280 18.11 1.57 1.61
CA ARG A 280 17.20 0.69 2.36
C ARG A 280 17.71 -0.75 2.30
N PRO A 281 17.79 -1.48 3.43
CA PRO A 281 18.18 -2.88 3.41
C PRO A 281 17.10 -3.73 2.75
N LEU A 282 17.49 -4.71 1.94
CA LEU A 282 16.56 -5.64 1.30
C LEU A 282 15.99 -6.66 2.29
N TYR A 283 16.80 -7.03 3.28
CA TYR A 283 16.46 -7.99 4.33
C TYR A 283 16.73 -7.40 5.71
N THR A 284 15.70 -7.36 6.55
CA THR A 284 15.76 -7.07 7.97
C THR A 284 15.27 -8.29 8.75
N ARG A 285 15.46 -8.32 10.06
CA ARG A 285 14.87 -9.37 10.89
C ARG A 285 13.36 -9.41 10.74
N TYR A 286 12.71 -8.25 10.72
CA TYR A 286 11.27 -8.13 10.53
C TYR A 286 10.84 -8.64 9.14
N SER A 287 11.49 -8.23 8.05
CA SER A 287 11.12 -8.73 6.72
C SER A 287 11.36 -10.23 6.56
N LEU A 288 12.34 -10.81 7.24
CA LEU A 288 12.53 -12.26 7.30
C LEU A 288 11.48 -12.96 8.17
N HIS A 289 10.96 -12.29 9.20
CA HIS A 289 9.85 -12.78 10.01
C HIS A 289 8.58 -12.87 9.15
N THR A 290 8.23 -11.80 8.44
CA THR A 290 7.03 -11.75 7.59
C THR A 290 7.02 -12.80 6.47
N LEU A 291 8.19 -13.24 5.99
CA LEU A 291 8.29 -14.31 5.00
C LEU A 291 8.05 -15.73 5.57
N CYS A 292 7.91 -15.84 6.90
CA CYS A 292 7.72 -17.11 7.62
C CYS A 292 6.42 -17.18 8.42
N THR A 293 5.70 -16.07 8.54
CA THR A 293 4.46 -15.99 9.33
C THR A 293 3.23 -16.31 8.48
N ASN A 294 2.06 -16.22 9.08
CA ASN A 294 0.81 -16.41 8.37
C ASN A 294 0.60 -15.29 7.35
N ASP A 295 0.50 -15.67 6.08
CA ASP A 295 0.40 -14.81 4.92
C ASP A 295 -0.71 -15.25 3.95
N ARG A 296 -1.69 -16.00 4.48
CA ARG A 296 -2.88 -16.41 3.72
C ARG A 296 -4.06 -15.56 4.17
N PHE A 297 -4.57 -14.76 3.26
CA PHE A 297 -5.67 -13.83 3.52
C PHE A 297 -6.86 -14.15 2.62
N SER A 298 -8.08 -14.12 3.18
CA SER A 298 -9.30 -14.17 2.39
C SER A 298 -9.67 -12.79 1.89
N HIS A 299 -10.04 -12.72 0.59
CA HIS A 299 -10.67 -11.54 0.00
C HIS A 299 -12.14 -11.78 -0.35
N ASP A 300 -12.77 -12.79 0.24
CA ASP A 300 -14.15 -13.19 -0.08
C ASP A 300 -15.16 -12.07 0.17
N LYS A 301 -14.98 -11.31 1.26
CA LYS A 301 -15.80 -10.14 1.57
C LYS A 301 -15.65 -9.05 0.51
N ALA A 302 -14.44 -8.71 0.13
CA ALA A 302 -14.20 -7.74 -0.95
C ALA A 302 -14.74 -8.23 -2.29
N THR A 303 -14.64 -9.52 -2.59
CA THR A 303 -15.21 -10.13 -3.79
C THR A 303 -16.72 -10.00 -3.81
N SER A 304 -17.40 -10.33 -2.72
CA SER A 304 -18.87 -10.35 -2.64
C SER A 304 -19.47 -8.93 -2.60
N GLU A 305 -18.88 -8.01 -1.85
CA GLU A 305 -19.46 -6.69 -1.62
C GLU A 305 -18.93 -5.60 -2.57
N LEU A 306 -17.67 -5.67 -2.99
CA LEU A 306 -17.05 -4.69 -3.87
C LEU A 306 -16.91 -5.18 -5.32
N GLY A 307 -17.09 -6.48 -5.58
CA GLY A 307 -16.82 -7.08 -6.88
C GLY A 307 -15.32 -7.24 -7.17
N TYR A 308 -14.50 -7.26 -6.11
CA TYR A 308 -13.05 -7.39 -6.22
C TYR A 308 -12.64 -8.72 -6.86
N ARG A 309 -11.75 -8.65 -7.87
CA ARG A 309 -11.23 -9.83 -8.58
C ARG A 309 -9.77 -9.59 -8.94
N PRO A 310 -8.84 -10.15 -8.15
CA PRO A 310 -7.41 -9.98 -8.43
C PRO A 310 -7.00 -10.75 -9.68
N ARG A 311 -6.13 -10.14 -10.49
CA ARG A 311 -5.57 -10.76 -11.69
C ARG A 311 -4.52 -11.82 -11.37
N GLU A 312 -4.22 -12.67 -12.34
CA GLU A 312 -3.13 -13.62 -12.23
C GLU A 312 -1.77 -12.92 -12.09
N LEU A 313 -0.98 -13.34 -11.10
CA LEU A 313 0.28 -12.69 -10.75
C LEU A 313 1.30 -12.67 -11.91
N PHE A 314 1.26 -13.65 -12.80
CA PHE A 314 2.16 -13.64 -13.97
C PHE A 314 1.90 -12.42 -14.88
N GLN A 315 0.66 -11.98 -15.03
CA GLN A 315 0.33 -10.75 -15.75
C GLN A 315 0.92 -9.52 -15.04
N THR A 316 0.76 -9.44 -13.71
CA THR A 316 1.38 -8.39 -12.89
C THR A 316 2.89 -8.32 -13.09
N ILE A 317 3.57 -9.48 -13.02
CA ILE A 317 5.03 -9.56 -13.20
C ILE A 317 5.44 -9.12 -14.60
N ARG A 318 4.75 -9.60 -15.64
CA ARG A 318 5.01 -9.23 -17.02
C ARG A 318 4.91 -7.71 -17.21
N ASP A 319 3.86 -7.12 -16.72
CA ASP A 319 3.59 -5.69 -16.88
C ASP A 319 4.57 -4.84 -16.03
N THR A 320 4.95 -5.32 -14.85
CA THR A 320 5.98 -4.68 -14.01
C THR A 320 7.34 -4.68 -14.70
N VAL A 321 7.74 -5.82 -15.27
CA VAL A 321 9.00 -5.95 -16.02
C VAL A 321 8.99 -5.02 -17.23
N ASN A 322 7.91 -5.02 -18.01
CA ASN A 322 7.77 -4.14 -19.18
C ASN A 322 7.88 -2.66 -18.77
N TRP A 323 7.22 -2.27 -17.67
CA TRP A 323 7.29 -0.90 -17.16
C TRP A 323 8.71 -0.52 -16.72
N ILE A 324 9.41 -1.39 -15.98
CA ILE A 324 10.81 -1.17 -15.56
C ILE A 324 11.73 -1.02 -16.77
N CYS A 325 11.49 -1.77 -17.86
CA CYS A 325 12.27 -1.72 -19.10
C CYS A 325 11.88 -0.56 -20.05
N GLY A 326 11.01 0.36 -19.63
CA GLY A 326 10.61 1.54 -20.41
C GLY A 326 9.44 1.31 -21.35
N GLY A 327 8.67 0.24 -21.18
CA GLY A 327 7.44 -0.01 -21.93
C GLY A 327 6.30 0.92 -21.57
N ASN A 328 5.49 1.30 -22.57
CA ASN A 328 4.27 2.07 -22.34
C ASN A 328 3.13 1.14 -21.88
N LEU A 329 2.56 1.43 -20.72
CA LEU A 329 1.42 0.69 -20.16
C LEU A 329 0.28 1.64 -19.80
N THR A 330 -0.96 1.18 -19.95
CA THR A 330 -2.14 1.87 -19.48
C THR A 330 -2.59 1.34 -18.12
N ALA A 331 -3.23 2.18 -17.30
CA ALA A 331 -3.66 1.79 -15.95
C ALA A 331 -4.87 0.84 -15.94
N HIS A 332 -5.51 0.64 -17.09
CA HIS A 332 -6.69 -0.20 -17.27
C HIS A 332 -6.40 -1.55 -17.96
N GLY A 333 -5.14 -1.79 -18.31
CA GLY A 333 -4.71 -3.01 -19.02
C GLY A 333 -4.45 -4.20 -18.09
#